data_e258b70a30c93368135ffea7e91a2ca6
#
_entry.id   e258b70a30c93368135ffea7e91a2ca6
#
_cell.length_a   1.000
_cell.length_b   1.000
_cell.length_c   1.000
_cell.angle_alpha   90.00
_cell.angle_beta   90.00
_cell.angle_gamma   90.00
#
_symmetry.space_group_name_H-M   'P 1'
#
loop_
_entity.id
_entity.type
_entity.pdbx_description
1 polymer ?
#
loop_
_entity_poly.entity_id
_entity_poly.type
_entity_poly.pdbx_seq_one_letter_code
_entity_poly.pdbx_strand_id
1 'polypeptide(L)'
;MKKINILLAACFILPFSLGAQEIQVIDGIAYTASGRLLNGKVETYHDNGHVKEELNYVQGLKNGQFTVWSSNGAVLEKGSFQDGNKHGRWQKWNEAGLRISEVRFSYGQRDGKWQIWDDEGTLRYVMFYQNGRKTGTWQEFDARGVLVREENHLASL
;
A
#
# COMPACT_ATOMS: atom_id res chain seq x y z
N MET A 1 -7.69 -18.71 13.34
CA MET A 1 -6.49 -17.88 13.51
C MET A 1 -5.54 -18.23 12.37
N LYS A 2 -5.34 -17.31 11.39
CA LYS A 2 -4.36 -17.49 10.31
C LYS A 2 -2.99 -17.08 10.84
N LYS A 3 -2.09 -18.06 11.02
CA LYS A 3 -0.67 -17.78 11.28
C LYS A 3 -0.02 -17.45 9.94
N ILE A 4 0.51 -16.25 9.83
CA ILE A 4 1.30 -15.81 8.68
C ILE A 4 2.76 -15.93 9.12
N ASN A 5 3.48 -16.92 8.61
CA ASN A 5 4.91 -17.04 8.82
C ASN A 5 5.61 -16.03 7.91
N ILE A 6 6.14 -14.97 8.49
CA ILE A 6 6.92 -13.95 7.78
C ILE A 6 8.38 -14.15 8.20
N LEU A 7 9.24 -14.46 7.23
CA LEU A 7 10.69 -14.53 7.43
C LEU A 7 11.23 -13.10 7.51
N LEU A 8 11.76 -12.71 8.67
CA LEU A 8 12.30 -11.38 8.90
C LEU A 8 13.82 -11.39 9.03
N ALA A 9 14.48 -10.55 8.27
CA ALA A 9 15.82 -10.10 8.56
C ALA A 9 15.74 -8.70 9.21
N ALA A 10 15.99 -8.61 10.51
CA ALA A 10 16.16 -7.31 11.18
C ALA A 10 17.60 -6.86 10.99
N CYS A 11 17.83 -5.79 10.22
CA CYS A 11 19.16 -5.15 10.13
C CYS A 11 19.48 -4.41 11.43
N PHE A 12 20.17 -5.12 12.36
CA PHE A 12 21.09 -4.49 13.29
C PHE A 12 22.48 -5.06 13.02
N ILE A 13 23.45 -4.17 12.83
CA ILE A 13 24.85 -4.52 12.54
C ILE A 13 25.45 -5.26 13.73
N LEU A 14 25.45 -6.60 13.68
CA LEU A 14 26.39 -7.51 14.36
C LEU A 14 26.26 -8.91 13.74
N PRO A 15 27.36 -9.70 13.58
CA PRO A 15 27.36 -10.93 12.84
C PRO A 15 26.90 -12.10 13.72
N PHE A 16 25.58 -12.35 13.76
CA PHE A 16 25.06 -13.64 14.23
C PHE A 16 23.82 -13.98 13.42
N SER A 17 23.72 -15.22 12.97
CA SER A 17 22.57 -15.76 12.24
C SER A 17 21.27 -15.49 13.00
N LEU A 18 20.50 -14.50 12.55
CA LEU A 18 19.17 -14.28 13.09
C LEU A 18 18.21 -15.31 12.47
N GLY A 19 17.70 -16.19 13.30
CA GLY A 19 16.55 -17.02 12.96
C GLY A 19 15.35 -16.15 12.56
N ALA A 20 14.54 -16.67 11.65
CA ALA A 20 13.29 -16.03 11.24
C ALA A 20 12.47 -15.59 12.46
N GLN A 21 12.21 -14.30 12.58
CA GLN A 21 11.42 -13.79 13.68
C GLN A 21 9.94 -13.99 13.35
N GLU A 22 9.25 -14.87 14.07
CA GLU A 22 7.83 -15.12 13.88
C GLU A 22 7.04 -13.89 14.34
N ILE A 23 6.29 -13.27 13.41
CA ILE A 23 5.35 -12.18 13.73
C ILE A 23 3.95 -12.76 13.78
N GLN A 24 3.21 -12.41 14.82
CA GLN A 24 1.80 -12.71 14.97
C GLN A 24 0.98 -11.44 14.80
N VAL A 25 -0.09 -11.50 14.01
CA VAL A 25 -1.04 -10.40 13.88
C VAL A 25 -2.38 -10.83 14.46
N ILE A 26 -2.85 -10.11 15.46
CA ILE A 26 -4.11 -10.35 16.19
C ILE A 26 -4.90 -9.04 16.13
N ASP A 27 -6.08 -9.08 15.52
CA ASP A 27 -6.98 -7.91 15.36
C ASP A 27 -6.29 -6.67 14.75
N GLY A 28 -5.37 -6.91 13.78
CA GLY A 28 -4.63 -5.86 13.09
C GLY A 28 -3.41 -5.33 13.85
N ILE A 29 -3.14 -5.82 15.06
CA ILE A 29 -1.97 -5.46 15.86
C ILE A 29 -0.90 -6.55 15.72
N ALA A 30 0.32 -6.13 15.41
CA ALA A 30 1.47 -7.03 15.22
C ALA A 30 2.26 -7.19 16.52
N TYR A 31 2.62 -8.45 16.80
CA TYR A 31 3.39 -8.86 17.97
C TYR A 31 4.64 -9.65 17.53
N THR A 32 5.70 -9.51 18.31
CA THR A 32 6.88 -10.40 18.23
C THR A 32 6.53 -11.80 18.73
N ALA A 33 7.38 -12.80 18.46
CA ALA A 33 7.24 -14.15 19.01
C ALA A 33 7.18 -14.18 20.56
N SER A 34 7.78 -13.19 21.22
CA SER A 34 7.72 -13.03 22.69
C SER A 34 6.47 -12.32 23.19
N GLY A 35 5.48 -12.04 22.34
CA GLY A 35 4.22 -11.41 22.70
C GLY A 35 4.30 -9.90 22.95
N ARG A 36 5.42 -9.23 22.61
CA ARG A 36 5.55 -7.77 22.73
C ARG A 36 5.04 -7.09 21.47
N LEU A 37 4.49 -5.87 21.59
CA LEU A 37 4.11 -5.05 20.45
C LEU A 37 5.30 -4.83 19.51
N LEU A 38 5.10 -5.09 18.23
CA LEU A 38 6.13 -4.96 17.21
C LEU A 38 6.48 -3.49 16.99
N ASN A 39 7.77 -3.19 16.96
CA ASN A 39 8.30 -1.88 16.61
C ASN A 39 9.44 -2.05 15.62
N GLY A 40 9.50 -1.18 14.61
CA GLY A 40 10.57 -1.15 13.62
C GLY A 40 10.14 -1.64 12.24
N LYS A 41 11.12 -1.74 11.36
CA LYS A 41 10.97 -2.15 9.98
C LYS A 41 10.85 -3.67 9.86
N VAL A 42 9.94 -4.08 9.01
CA VAL A 42 9.70 -5.47 8.62
C VAL A 42 9.91 -5.58 7.12
N GLU A 43 10.68 -6.56 6.70
CA GLU A 43 10.87 -6.92 5.30
C GLU A 43 10.41 -8.35 5.07
N THR A 44 9.77 -8.59 3.94
CA THR A 44 9.54 -9.92 3.39
C THR A 44 10.32 -10.08 2.10
N TYR A 45 10.56 -11.31 1.67
CA TYR A 45 11.42 -11.60 0.55
C TYR A 45 10.72 -12.53 -0.44
N HIS A 46 11.08 -12.40 -1.71
CA HIS A 46 10.79 -13.37 -2.77
C HIS A 46 11.70 -14.60 -2.62
N ASP A 47 11.35 -15.71 -3.29
CA ASP A 47 12.14 -16.95 -3.27
C ASP A 47 13.57 -16.75 -3.81
N ASN A 48 13.81 -15.74 -4.64
CA ASN A 48 15.12 -15.37 -5.15
C ASN A 48 15.95 -14.47 -4.19
N GLY A 49 15.42 -14.18 -3.00
CA GLY A 49 16.09 -13.38 -1.97
C GLY A 49 15.94 -11.86 -2.13
N HIS A 50 15.31 -11.37 -3.18
CA HIS A 50 15.02 -9.93 -3.31
C HIS A 50 13.92 -9.52 -2.35
N VAL A 51 13.99 -8.28 -1.83
CA VAL A 51 12.92 -7.71 -0.99
C VAL A 51 11.61 -7.68 -1.78
N LYS A 52 10.55 -8.22 -1.17
CA LYS A 52 9.19 -8.23 -1.70
C LYS A 52 8.34 -7.10 -1.13
N GLU A 53 8.43 -6.89 0.17
CA GLU A 53 7.65 -5.87 0.87
C GLU A 53 8.48 -5.27 2.01
N GLU A 54 8.38 -3.97 2.19
CA GLU A 54 8.91 -3.24 3.33
C GLU A 54 7.79 -2.46 4.02
N LEU A 55 7.74 -2.57 5.34
CA LEU A 55 6.71 -1.95 6.16
C LEU A 55 7.26 -1.62 7.55
N ASN A 56 6.88 -0.47 8.09
CA ASN A 56 7.22 -0.10 9.46
C ASN A 56 6.05 -0.29 10.42
N TYR A 57 6.39 -0.63 11.67
CA TYR A 57 5.45 -0.75 12.78
C TYR A 57 5.87 0.14 13.94
N VAL A 58 4.87 0.74 14.59
CA VAL A 58 5.01 1.48 15.86
C VAL A 58 3.92 0.96 16.80
N GLN A 59 4.31 0.44 17.96
CA GLN A 59 3.38 -0.14 18.94
C GLN A 59 2.42 -1.19 18.32
N GLY A 60 2.94 -2.03 17.44
CA GLY A 60 2.17 -3.07 16.75
C GLY A 60 1.31 -2.59 15.58
N LEU A 61 1.17 -1.30 15.37
CA LEU A 61 0.40 -0.73 14.26
C LEU A 61 1.30 -0.38 13.09
N LYS A 62 0.83 -0.62 11.86
CA LYS A 62 1.49 -0.16 10.63
C LYS A 62 1.65 1.36 10.71
N ASN A 63 2.88 1.87 10.50
CA ASN A 63 3.15 3.31 10.58
C ASN A 63 4.36 3.68 9.72
N GLY A 64 4.24 4.73 8.90
CA GLY A 64 5.30 5.16 7.99
C GLY A 64 5.21 4.55 6.60
N GLN A 65 6.33 4.52 5.89
CA GLN A 65 6.40 4.11 4.49
C GLN A 65 6.09 2.63 4.30
N PHE A 66 5.48 2.34 3.18
CA PHE A 66 5.15 1.00 2.67
C PHE A 66 5.59 0.91 1.22
N THR A 67 6.30 -0.14 0.86
CA THR A 67 6.70 -0.40 -0.53
C THR A 67 6.62 -1.89 -0.83
N VAL A 68 6.14 -2.22 -2.03
CA VAL A 68 6.14 -3.58 -2.59
C VAL A 68 6.95 -3.57 -3.87
N TRP A 69 7.78 -4.60 -4.05
CA TRP A 69 8.57 -4.83 -5.26
C TRP A 69 8.19 -6.16 -5.90
N SER A 70 8.38 -6.24 -7.19
CA SER A 70 8.39 -7.51 -7.95
C SER A 70 9.68 -8.29 -7.68
N SER A 71 9.72 -9.55 -8.14
CA SER A 71 10.90 -10.41 -7.97
C SER A 71 12.15 -9.93 -8.73
N ASN A 72 11.98 -9.04 -9.72
CA ASN A 72 13.08 -8.38 -10.46
C ASN A 72 13.48 -7.02 -9.86
N GLY A 73 12.87 -6.60 -8.72
CA GLY A 73 13.19 -5.37 -8.01
C GLY A 73 12.45 -4.12 -8.48
N ALA A 74 11.52 -4.22 -9.45
CA ALA A 74 10.69 -3.09 -9.84
C ALA A 74 9.65 -2.77 -8.75
N VAL A 75 9.41 -1.48 -8.48
CA VAL A 75 8.38 -1.05 -7.54
C VAL A 75 7.00 -1.32 -8.12
N LEU A 76 6.15 -2.05 -7.38
CA LEU A 76 4.77 -2.35 -7.75
C LEU A 76 3.74 -1.52 -6.96
N GLU A 77 4.01 -1.21 -5.71
CA GLU A 77 3.12 -0.39 -4.87
C GLU A 77 3.93 0.47 -3.90
N LYS A 78 3.51 1.71 -3.69
CA LYS A 78 4.10 2.64 -2.73
C LYS A 78 3.03 3.46 -2.03
N GLY A 79 3.20 3.65 -0.71
CA GLY A 79 2.27 4.44 0.08
C GLY A 79 2.79 4.67 1.50
N SER A 80 1.91 5.08 2.38
CA SER A 80 2.20 5.20 3.81
C SER A 80 1.00 4.79 4.66
N PHE A 81 1.32 4.33 5.85
CA PHE A 81 0.34 4.08 6.91
C PHE A 81 0.51 5.10 8.04
N GLN A 82 -0.59 5.40 8.71
CA GLN A 82 -0.62 6.13 9.96
C GLN A 82 -1.57 5.41 10.91
N ASP A 83 -1.05 5.00 12.07
CA ASP A 83 -1.82 4.29 13.11
C ASP A 83 -2.65 3.13 12.55
N GLY A 84 -2.03 2.28 11.74
CA GLY A 84 -2.63 1.10 11.11
C GLY A 84 -3.44 1.38 9.84
N ASN A 85 -3.74 2.65 9.52
CA ASN A 85 -4.58 3.05 8.41
C ASN A 85 -3.78 3.57 7.22
N LYS A 86 -4.23 3.28 5.99
CA LYS A 86 -3.68 3.95 4.79
C LYS A 86 -3.83 5.46 4.93
N HIS A 87 -2.73 6.19 4.68
CA HIS A 87 -2.71 7.65 4.76
C HIS A 87 -1.87 8.25 3.63
N GLY A 88 -2.25 9.46 3.14
CA GLY A 88 -1.51 10.14 2.10
C GLY A 88 -1.70 9.52 0.70
N ARG A 89 -0.68 9.68 -0.13
CA ARG A 89 -0.66 9.22 -1.52
C ARG A 89 -0.29 7.73 -1.59
N TRP A 90 -1.03 6.97 -2.41
CA TRP A 90 -0.78 5.58 -2.76
C TRP A 90 -0.68 5.44 -4.26
N GLN A 91 0.33 4.74 -4.73
CA GLN A 91 0.63 4.57 -6.14
C GLN A 91 0.88 3.09 -6.44
N LYS A 92 0.40 2.63 -7.60
CA LYS A 92 0.67 1.28 -8.12
C LYS A 92 1.19 1.35 -9.53
N TRP A 93 2.06 0.40 -9.83
CA TRP A 93 2.63 0.18 -11.16
C TRP A 93 2.43 -1.27 -11.56
N ASN A 94 2.34 -1.53 -12.86
CA ASN A 94 2.44 -2.87 -13.40
C ASN A 94 3.91 -3.32 -13.53
N GLU A 95 4.13 -4.56 -13.96
CA GLU A 95 5.50 -5.11 -14.11
C GLU A 95 6.32 -4.42 -15.22
N ALA A 96 5.65 -3.75 -16.17
CA ALA A 96 6.29 -2.91 -17.18
C ALA A 96 6.71 -1.52 -16.64
N GLY A 97 6.43 -1.21 -15.37
CA GLY A 97 6.73 0.07 -14.74
C GLY A 97 5.75 1.19 -15.08
N LEU A 98 4.65 0.90 -15.79
CA LEU A 98 3.60 1.87 -16.08
C LEU A 98 2.73 2.05 -14.84
N ARG A 99 2.40 3.32 -14.53
CA ARG A 99 1.51 3.62 -13.41
C ARG A 99 0.08 3.21 -13.76
N ILE A 100 -0.51 2.37 -12.90
CA ILE A 100 -1.89 1.91 -13.05
C ILE A 100 -2.85 2.54 -12.02
N SER A 101 -2.32 3.14 -10.96
CA SER A 101 -3.15 3.81 -9.95
C SER A 101 -2.38 4.89 -9.22
N GLU A 102 -3.03 6.04 -9.00
CA GLU A 102 -2.63 7.05 -8.02
C GLU A 102 -3.86 7.52 -7.27
N VAL A 103 -3.85 7.29 -5.95
CA VAL A 103 -5.00 7.50 -5.09
C VAL A 103 -4.58 8.14 -3.77
N ARG A 104 -5.52 8.74 -3.04
CA ARG A 104 -5.25 9.32 -1.73
C ARG A 104 -6.19 8.74 -0.69
N PHE A 105 -5.65 8.61 0.53
CA PHE A 105 -6.39 8.20 1.71
C PHE A 105 -6.15 9.20 2.85
N SER A 106 -7.14 9.36 3.71
CA SER A 106 -7.03 10.02 5.01
C SER A 106 -7.57 9.05 6.05
N TYR A 107 -6.68 8.54 6.92
CA TYR A 107 -6.99 7.55 7.97
C TYR A 107 -7.88 6.38 7.48
N GLY A 108 -7.47 5.76 6.37
CA GLY A 108 -8.15 4.60 5.78
C GLY A 108 -9.34 4.95 4.87
N GLN A 109 -9.84 6.17 4.92
CA GLN A 109 -10.92 6.63 4.05
C GLN A 109 -10.39 7.18 2.73
N ARG A 110 -11.12 6.95 1.63
CA ARG A 110 -10.82 7.59 0.34
C ARG A 110 -10.92 9.11 0.49
N ASP A 111 -9.88 9.84 0.03
CA ASP A 111 -9.84 11.29 0.15
C ASP A 111 -9.06 11.92 -1.01
N GLY A 112 -9.54 13.05 -1.56
CA GLY A 112 -8.91 13.73 -2.69
C GLY A 112 -9.08 13.02 -4.03
N LYS A 113 -8.16 13.32 -4.94
CA LYS A 113 -8.18 12.83 -6.33
C LYS A 113 -7.71 11.38 -6.42
N TRP A 114 -8.42 10.60 -7.24
CA TRP A 114 -8.14 9.23 -7.61
C TRP A 114 -8.01 9.13 -9.12
N GLN A 115 -6.94 8.54 -9.61
CA GLN A 115 -6.67 8.31 -11.02
C GLN A 115 -6.30 6.85 -11.25
N ILE A 116 -6.93 6.23 -12.24
CA ILE A 116 -6.71 4.84 -12.63
C ILE A 116 -6.37 4.81 -14.11
N TRP A 117 -5.32 4.10 -14.45
CA TRP A 117 -4.88 3.82 -15.82
C TRP A 117 -5.03 2.33 -16.10
N ASP A 118 -5.13 1.96 -17.37
CA ASP A 118 -5.01 0.58 -17.81
C ASP A 118 -3.55 0.12 -17.88
N ASP A 119 -3.35 -1.13 -18.28
CA ASP A 119 -2.01 -1.74 -18.35
C ASP A 119 -1.13 -1.15 -19.45
N GLU A 120 -1.72 -0.45 -20.43
CA GLU A 120 -1.06 0.30 -21.49
C GLU A 120 -0.71 1.75 -21.07
N GLY A 121 -1.13 2.18 -19.87
CA GLY A 121 -0.88 3.51 -19.34
C GLY A 121 -1.89 4.57 -19.78
N THR A 122 -3.02 4.17 -20.40
CA THR A 122 -4.10 5.09 -20.77
C THR A 122 -4.95 5.42 -19.54
N LEU A 123 -5.19 6.71 -19.29
CA LEU A 123 -6.07 7.15 -18.20
C LEU A 123 -7.51 6.68 -18.48
N ARG A 124 -8.08 5.93 -17.52
CA ARG A 124 -9.42 5.36 -17.63
C ARG A 124 -10.43 6.04 -16.71
N TYR A 125 -9.98 6.47 -15.52
CA TYR A 125 -10.87 7.09 -14.54
C TYR A 125 -10.19 8.23 -13.81
N VAL A 126 -10.93 9.33 -13.62
CA VAL A 126 -10.64 10.41 -12.67
C VAL A 126 -11.84 10.52 -11.73
N MET A 127 -11.57 10.39 -10.43
CA MET A 127 -12.59 10.39 -9.40
C MET A 127 -12.16 11.29 -8.24
N PHE A 128 -13.11 11.82 -7.51
CA PHE A 128 -12.86 12.62 -6.32
C PHE A 128 -13.64 12.07 -5.13
N TYR A 129 -13.00 12.08 -3.98
CA TYR A 129 -13.58 11.64 -2.73
C TYR A 129 -13.28 12.65 -1.63
N GLN A 130 -14.17 12.74 -0.66
CA GLN A 130 -13.99 13.46 0.59
C GLN A 130 -14.55 12.63 1.72
N ASN A 131 -13.72 12.29 2.71
CA ASN A 131 -14.11 11.46 3.85
C ASN A 131 -14.86 10.17 3.43
N GLY A 132 -14.37 9.47 2.43
CA GLY A 132 -14.93 8.22 1.91
C GLY A 132 -16.11 8.37 0.95
N ARG A 133 -16.71 9.56 0.83
CA ARG A 133 -17.87 9.83 -0.02
C ARG A 133 -17.43 10.34 -1.40
N LYS A 134 -18.18 9.98 -2.42
CA LYS A 134 -18.00 10.52 -3.77
C LYS A 134 -18.26 12.05 -3.76
N THR A 135 -17.43 12.81 -4.47
CA THR A 135 -17.60 14.26 -4.63
C THR A 135 -17.04 14.72 -5.97
N GLY A 136 -17.37 15.95 -6.37
CA GLY A 136 -16.87 16.56 -7.60
C GLY A 136 -17.29 15.80 -8.86
N THR A 137 -16.57 16.05 -9.94
CA THR A 137 -16.86 15.47 -11.24
C THR A 137 -16.04 14.20 -11.46
N TRP A 138 -16.70 13.09 -11.67
CA TRP A 138 -16.10 11.82 -12.05
C TRP A 138 -16.09 11.68 -13.56
N GLN A 139 -14.99 11.21 -14.10
CA GLN A 139 -14.77 11.06 -15.53
C GLN A 139 -14.30 9.64 -15.85
N GLU A 140 -14.85 9.10 -16.94
CA GLU A 140 -14.48 7.81 -17.51
C GLU A 140 -14.00 8.04 -18.95
N PHE A 141 -12.89 7.39 -19.32
CA PHE A 141 -12.27 7.49 -20.63
C PHE A 141 -12.23 6.11 -21.30
N ASP A 142 -12.37 6.09 -22.63
CA ASP A 142 -12.21 4.87 -23.42
C ASP A 142 -10.73 4.45 -23.54
N ALA A 143 -10.45 3.33 -24.22
CA ALA A 143 -9.10 2.82 -24.42
C ALA A 143 -8.20 3.76 -25.26
N ARG A 144 -8.78 4.76 -25.94
CA ARG A 144 -8.05 5.78 -26.70
C ARG A 144 -7.83 7.06 -25.88
N GLY A 145 -8.27 7.08 -24.62
CA GLY A 145 -8.20 8.26 -23.73
C GLY A 145 -9.26 9.32 -24.05
N VAL A 146 -10.31 8.99 -24.79
CA VAL A 146 -11.44 9.90 -25.07
C VAL A 146 -12.44 9.83 -23.93
N LEU A 147 -12.89 11.00 -23.42
CA LEU A 147 -13.93 11.07 -22.40
C LEU A 147 -15.26 10.49 -22.94
N VAL A 148 -15.77 9.45 -22.26
CA VAL A 148 -17.01 8.78 -22.64
C VAL A 148 -18.14 8.95 -21.63
N ARG A 149 -17.80 9.31 -20.40
CA ARG A 149 -18.80 9.55 -19.34
C ARG A 149 -18.30 10.58 -18.35
N GLU A 150 -19.22 11.43 -17.93
CA GLU A 150 -19.02 12.37 -16.83
C GLU A 150 -20.23 12.34 -15.88
N GLU A 151 -19.95 12.31 -14.59
CA GLU A 151 -20.98 12.28 -13.54
C GLU A 151 -20.60 13.26 -12.43
N ASN A 152 -21.49 14.18 -12.10
CA ASN A 152 -21.24 15.15 -11.04
C ASN A 152 -21.86 14.68 -9.72
N HIS A 153 -21.02 14.53 -8.71
CA HIS A 153 -21.42 14.19 -7.36
C HIS A 153 -21.37 15.45 -6.49
N LEU A 154 -22.53 16.03 -6.23
CA LEU A 154 -22.65 17.14 -5.29
C LEU A 154 -22.21 16.67 -3.91
N ALA A 155 -21.35 17.46 -3.25
CA ALA A 155 -21.03 17.21 -1.86
C ALA A 155 -22.33 17.27 -1.04
N SER A 156 -22.69 16.14 -0.41
CA SER A 156 -23.81 16.15 0.55
C SER A 156 -23.42 17.04 1.72
N LEU A 157 -24.14 18.14 1.91
CA LEU A 157 -23.99 19.07 3.04
C LEU A 157 -24.19 18.33 4.37
#